data_acb51afda88167987dc619b4c6b15e2e
#
_entry.id   acb51afda88167987dc619b4c6b15e2e
#
_cell.length_a   1.000
_cell.length_b   1.000
_cell.length_c   1.000
_cell.angle_alpha   90.00
_cell.angle_beta   90.00
_cell.angle_gamma   90.00
#
_symmetry.space_group_name_H-M   'P 1'
#
loop_
_entity.id
_entity.type
_entity.pdbx_description
1 polymer ?
#
loop_
_entity_poly.entity_id
_entity_poly.type
_entity_poly.pdbx_seq_one_letter_code
_entity_poly.pdbx_strand_id
1 'polypeptide(L)'
;MSLRTSYTLLAPVYDWIVGPALAHARARSLRRLPAANHSRILLNGVGTGLDLPLLPTANCYTALDLTRAMLEKALPRGRGLNMTWIQGDSQRLPFGDNTFDHVVLHLILAIVPDTRAALREAARVVKPGGRLFLLDKFLRPGEPAWLRRAINPLARRLATRTDVVFEDALAGVRGLRVLDDQPALAGGWFRMITLEKTNSQGLPDVSESSSRRGQVSQTMPASNATASAISSKYHHKPLMFPVPV
;
A
#
# COMPACT_ATOMS: atom_id res chain seq x y z
N MET A 1 12.41 -16.45 -16.71
CA MET A 1 11.78 -15.19 -17.12
C MET A 1 11.62 -14.32 -15.88
N SER A 2 12.06 -13.06 -15.94
CA SER A 2 11.92 -12.16 -14.77
C SER A 2 10.43 -11.77 -14.61
N LEU A 3 10.00 -11.49 -13.38
CA LEU A 3 8.66 -10.97 -13.06
C LEU A 3 8.25 -9.78 -13.97
N ARG A 4 9.22 -8.91 -14.30
CA ARG A 4 9.03 -7.76 -15.20
C ARG A 4 8.54 -8.15 -16.59
N THR A 5 9.09 -9.21 -17.18
CA THR A 5 8.78 -9.64 -18.57
C THR A 5 7.41 -10.29 -18.66
N SER A 6 7.03 -11.12 -17.67
CA SER A 6 5.72 -11.78 -17.62
C SER A 6 4.57 -10.78 -17.45
N TYR A 7 4.77 -9.73 -16.64
CA TYR A 7 3.77 -8.69 -16.43
C TYR A 7 3.47 -7.87 -17.69
N THR A 8 4.50 -7.47 -18.42
CA THR A 8 4.33 -6.64 -19.63
C THR A 8 3.57 -7.35 -20.74
N LEU A 9 3.77 -8.68 -20.86
CA LEU A 9 3.10 -9.50 -21.89
C LEU A 9 1.66 -9.87 -21.54
N LEU A 10 1.34 -10.04 -20.26
CA LEU A 10 0.02 -10.51 -19.81
C LEU A 10 -0.94 -9.37 -19.41
N ALA A 11 -0.44 -8.15 -19.27
CA ALA A 11 -1.24 -6.98 -18.88
C ALA A 11 -2.50 -6.77 -19.76
N PRO A 12 -2.45 -6.88 -21.11
CA PRO A 12 -3.65 -6.67 -21.93
C PRO A 12 -4.73 -7.72 -21.68
N VAL A 13 -4.34 -8.99 -21.50
CA VAL A 13 -5.27 -10.10 -21.23
C VAL A 13 -5.87 -9.94 -19.83
N TYR A 14 -5.05 -9.53 -18.86
CA TYR A 14 -5.50 -9.27 -17.50
C TYR A 14 -6.51 -8.12 -17.45
N ASP A 15 -6.23 -6.99 -18.11
CA ASP A 15 -7.13 -5.84 -18.20
C ASP A 15 -8.47 -6.21 -18.83
N TRP A 16 -8.45 -7.06 -19.87
CA TRP A 16 -9.65 -7.45 -20.60
C TRP A 16 -10.57 -8.37 -19.79
N ILE A 17 -10.00 -9.31 -19.03
CA ILE A 17 -10.79 -10.30 -18.25
C ILE A 17 -11.15 -9.77 -16.87
N VAL A 18 -10.17 -9.22 -16.13
CA VAL A 18 -10.30 -8.86 -14.73
C VAL A 18 -10.78 -7.41 -14.56
N GLY A 19 -10.50 -6.56 -15.53
CA GLY A 19 -10.87 -5.14 -15.51
C GLY A 19 -12.39 -4.95 -15.33
N PRO A 20 -13.25 -5.47 -16.24
CA PRO A 20 -14.70 -5.33 -16.14
C PRO A 20 -15.27 -5.98 -14.88
N ALA A 21 -14.81 -7.20 -14.53
CA ALA A 21 -15.28 -7.92 -13.34
C ALA A 21 -15.04 -7.15 -12.05
N LEU A 22 -13.93 -6.42 -11.95
CA LEU A 22 -13.57 -5.64 -10.77
C LEU A 22 -13.93 -4.15 -10.84
N ALA A 23 -14.47 -3.66 -11.95
CA ALA A 23 -14.78 -2.24 -12.13
C ALA A 23 -15.69 -1.71 -11.02
N HIS A 24 -16.74 -2.47 -10.65
CA HIS A 24 -17.64 -2.08 -9.58
C HIS A 24 -16.96 -2.08 -8.20
N ALA A 25 -16.12 -3.07 -7.92
CA ALA A 25 -15.36 -3.14 -6.66
C ALA A 25 -14.33 -2.00 -6.55
N ARG A 26 -13.62 -1.67 -7.65
CA ARG A 26 -12.72 -0.50 -7.73
C ARG A 26 -13.46 0.79 -7.43
N ALA A 27 -14.60 1.01 -8.11
CA ALA A 27 -15.41 2.21 -7.89
C ALA A 27 -15.93 2.31 -6.44
N ARG A 28 -16.34 1.19 -5.82
CA ARG A 28 -16.76 1.15 -4.40
C ARG A 28 -15.61 1.50 -3.46
N SER A 29 -14.41 0.98 -3.72
CA SER A 29 -13.22 1.27 -2.93
C SER A 29 -12.84 2.75 -3.04
N LEU A 30 -12.75 3.29 -4.25
CA LEU A 30 -12.28 4.64 -4.51
C LEU A 30 -13.28 5.73 -4.11
N ARG A 31 -14.60 5.43 -4.06
CA ARG A 31 -15.60 6.35 -3.47
C ARG A 31 -15.39 6.63 -1.98
N ARG A 32 -14.56 5.86 -1.29
CA ARG A 32 -14.18 6.09 0.11
C ARG A 32 -13.04 7.12 0.25
N LEU A 33 -12.39 7.49 -0.86
CA LEU A 33 -11.42 8.56 -0.87
C LEU A 33 -12.13 9.90 -0.63
N PRO A 34 -11.50 10.85 0.09
CA PRO A 34 -12.08 12.17 0.29
C PRO A 34 -12.27 12.89 -1.05
N ALA A 35 -13.47 13.42 -1.28
CA ALA A 35 -13.86 14.05 -2.54
C ALA A 35 -13.25 15.45 -2.73
N ALA A 36 -12.97 16.15 -1.63
CA ALA A 36 -12.46 17.52 -1.66
C ALA A 36 -11.51 17.70 -0.48
N ASN A 37 -10.22 17.95 -0.70
CA ASN A 37 -9.30 18.40 0.36
C ASN A 37 -7.86 18.51 -0.11
N HIS A 38 -7.59 18.43 -1.42
CA HIS A 38 -6.22 18.43 -1.96
C HIS A 38 -5.31 17.39 -1.29
N SER A 39 -5.89 16.24 -0.90
CA SER A 39 -5.16 15.17 -0.24
C SER A 39 -4.06 14.63 -1.15
N ARG A 40 -2.92 14.31 -0.57
CA ARG A 40 -1.82 13.62 -1.24
C ARG A 40 -2.04 12.11 -1.16
N ILE A 41 -2.30 11.49 -2.30
CA ILE A 41 -2.68 10.08 -2.38
C ILE A 41 -1.64 9.31 -3.19
N LEU A 42 -1.09 8.24 -2.60
CA LEU A 42 -0.24 7.30 -3.31
C LEU A 42 -1.09 6.19 -3.94
N LEU A 43 -0.95 6.00 -5.25
CA LEU A 43 -1.46 4.84 -5.97
C LEU A 43 -0.29 3.85 -6.10
N ASN A 44 -0.21 2.90 -5.18
CA ASN A 44 0.90 1.96 -5.10
C ASN A 44 0.61 0.71 -5.96
N GLY A 45 1.34 0.56 -7.07
CA GLY A 45 1.10 -0.45 -8.08
C GLY A 45 -0.04 -0.03 -9.03
N VAL A 46 0.07 1.15 -9.65
CA VAL A 46 -0.99 1.72 -10.52
C VAL A 46 -1.29 0.85 -11.74
N GLY A 47 -0.35 -0.02 -12.17
CA GLY A 47 -0.50 -0.87 -13.34
C GLY A 47 -0.81 -0.08 -14.60
N THR A 48 -1.79 -0.52 -15.37
CA THR A 48 -2.26 0.16 -16.59
C THR A 48 -3.18 1.37 -16.29
N GLY A 49 -3.47 1.67 -15.01
CA GLY A 49 -4.23 2.84 -14.61
C GLY A 49 -5.74 2.68 -14.67
N LEU A 50 -6.29 1.47 -14.50
CA LEU A 50 -7.75 1.23 -14.50
C LEU A 50 -8.50 1.97 -13.38
N ASP A 51 -7.81 2.37 -12.32
CA ASP A 51 -8.37 3.16 -11.22
C ASP A 51 -8.51 4.65 -11.57
N LEU A 52 -7.66 5.18 -12.45
CA LEU A 52 -7.50 6.61 -12.69
C LEU A 52 -8.79 7.33 -13.10
N PRO A 53 -9.61 6.78 -14.03
CA PRO A 53 -10.86 7.42 -14.41
C PRO A 53 -11.92 7.49 -13.30
N LEU A 54 -11.70 6.79 -12.19
CA LEU A 54 -12.63 6.72 -11.06
C LEU A 54 -12.22 7.64 -9.90
N LEU A 55 -11.09 8.35 -10.03
CA LEU A 55 -10.52 9.16 -8.97
C LEU A 55 -11.16 10.56 -8.92
N PRO A 56 -11.40 11.12 -7.71
CA PRO A 56 -11.77 12.53 -7.55
C PRO A 56 -10.68 13.46 -8.10
N THR A 57 -11.05 14.49 -8.88
CA THR A 57 -10.10 15.41 -9.52
C THR A 57 -9.44 16.41 -8.56
N ALA A 58 -10.02 16.62 -7.38
CA ALA A 58 -9.56 17.63 -6.41
C ALA A 58 -8.31 17.25 -5.62
N ASN A 59 -7.80 16.02 -5.75
CA ASN A 59 -6.65 15.52 -5.00
C ASN A 59 -5.36 15.51 -5.83
N CYS A 60 -4.21 15.38 -5.14
CA CYS A 60 -2.90 15.22 -5.75
C CYS A 60 -2.49 13.74 -5.68
N TYR A 61 -2.18 13.15 -6.81
CA TYR A 61 -1.86 11.73 -6.90
C TYR A 61 -0.40 11.50 -7.24
N THR A 62 0.19 10.51 -6.58
CA THR A 62 1.47 9.94 -6.99
C THR A 62 1.22 8.51 -7.44
N ALA A 63 1.41 8.23 -8.73
CA ALA A 63 1.30 6.90 -9.30
C ALA A 63 2.66 6.21 -9.30
N LEU A 64 2.76 5.05 -8.64
CA LEU A 64 3.97 4.25 -8.60
C LEU A 64 3.72 2.88 -9.23
N ASP A 65 4.63 2.44 -10.09
CA ASP A 65 4.70 1.07 -10.61
C ASP A 65 6.14 0.60 -10.76
N LEU A 66 6.35 -0.72 -10.69
CA LEU A 66 7.66 -1.33 -10.84
C LEU A 66 8.21 -1.17 -12.27
N THR A 67 7.32 -1.09 -13.27
CA THR A 67 7.70 -1.10 -14.68
C THR A 67 7.28 0.18 -15.39
N ARG A 68 8.20 0.72 -16.17
CA ARG A 68 7.94 1.88 -17.02
C ARG A 68 6.80 1.62 -18.01
N ALA A 69 6.75 0.43 -18.58
CA ALA A 69 5.73 0.05 -19.56
C ALA A 69 4.29 0.14 -19.00
N MET A 70 4.10 -0.12 -17.68
CA MET A 70 2.79 0.07 -17.04
C MET A 70 2.46 1.55 -16.88
N LEU A 71 3.42 2.34 -16.43
CA LEU A 71 3.23 3.80 -16.31
C LEU A 71 2.87 4.43 -17.66
N GLU A 72 3.57 4.06 -18.73
CA GLU A 72 3.28 4.55 -20.09
C GLU A 72 1.85 4.20 -20.54
N LYS A 73 1.34 3.01 -20.22
CA LYS A 73 -0.05 2.63 -20.49
C LYS A 73 -1.06 3.38 -19.62
N ALA A 74 -0.67 3.76 -18.41
CA ALA A 74 -1.54 4.49 -17.48
C ALA A 74 -1.66 5.98 -17.81
N LEU A 75 -0.61 6.61 -18.38
CA LEU A 75 -0.55 8.05 -18.68
C LEU A 75 -1.82 8.60 -19.36
N PRO A 76 -2.37 7.98 -20.44
CA PRO A 76 -3.55 8.52 -21.09
C PRO A 76 -4.79 8.55 -20.17
N ARG A 77 -4.89 7.59 -19.24
CA ARG A 77 -6.02 7.49 -18.30
C ARG A 77 -5.95 8.49 -17.15
N GLY A 78 -4.76 9.04 -16.88
CA GLY A 78 -4.54 10.07 -15.85
C GLY A 78 -4.75 11.49 -16.32
N ARG A 79 -5.15 11.73 -17.59
CA ARG A 79 -5.42 13.08 -18.11
C ARG A 79 -6.51 13.75 -17.29
N GLY A 80 -6.28 15.03 -16.93
CA GLY A 80 -7.21 15.81 -16.10
C GLY A 80 -7.07 15.60 -14.59
N LEU A 81 -6.17 14.71 -14.14
CA LEU A 81 -5.79 14.55 -12.74
C LEU A 81 -4.46 15.24 -12.46
N ASN A 82 -4.28 15.75 -11.23
CA ASN A 82 -2.99 16.25 -10.77
C ASN A 82 -2.09 15.05 -10.39
N MET A 83 -1.20 14.64 -11.32
CA MET A 83 -0.46 13.39 -11.24
C MET A 83 1.06 13.59 -11.23
N THR A 84 1.73 12.83 -10.36
CA THR A 84 3.18 12.57 -10.41
C THR A 84 3.40 11.08 -10.71
N TRP A 85 4.34 10.77 -11.60
CA TRP A 85 4.60 9.40 -12.05
C TRP A 85 5.98 8.95 -11.60
N ILE A 86 6.06 7.83 -10.88
CA ILE A 86 7.29 7.32 -10.28
C ILE A 86 7.45 5.85 -10.62
N GLN A 87 8.60 5.49 -11.19
CA GLN A 87 8.98 4.08 -11.28
C GLN A 87 9.65 3.64 -9.98
N GLY A 88 9.10 2.61 -9.32
CA GLY A 88 9.61 2.16 -8.02
C GLY A 88 9.06 0.81 -7.58
N ASP A 89 9.65 0.27 -6.53
CA ASP A 89 9.24 -0.99 -5.92
C ASP A 89 8.34 -0.73 -4.71
N SER A 90 7.15 -1.34 -4.70
CA SER A 90 6.20 -1.28 -3.58
C SER A 90 6.77 -1.79 -2.26
N GLN A 91 7.77 -2.66 -2.32
CA GLN A 91 8.45 -3.22 -1.13
C GLN A 91 9.53 -2.28 -0.57
N ARG A 92 9.87 -1.22 -1.31
CA ARG A 92 10.86 -0.19 -0.93
C ARG A 92 10.48 1.14 -1.55
N LEU A 93 9.51 1.81 -0.97
CA LEU A 93 8.97 3.06 -1.49
C LEU A 93 9.98 4.21 -1.39
N PRO A 94 10.23 4.98 -2.47
CA PRO A 94 11.21 6.07 -2.50
C PRO A 94 10.65 7.36 -1.86
N PHE A 95 9.89 7.25 -0.79
CA PHE A 95 9.26 8.37 -0.09
C PHE A 95 9.65 8.38 1.38
N GLY A 96 9.66 9.55 1.98
CA GLY A 96 9.82 9.72 3.43
C GLY A 96 8.62 9.22 4.21
N ASP A 97 8.79 9.06 5.53
CA ASP A 97 7.72 8.70 6.44
C ASP A 97 6.61 9.76 6.44
N ASN A 98 5.37 9.33 6.65
CA ASN A 98 4.21 10.22 6.82
C ASN A 98 4.04 11.23 5.66
N THR A 99 4.33 10.81 4.42
CA THR A 99 4.29 11.68 3.24
C THR A 99 2.87 11.85 2.70
N PHE A 100 2.06 10.79 2.72
CA PHE A 100 0.74 10.74 2.08
C PHE A 100 -0.40 10.73 3.09
N ASP A 101 -1.50 11.36 2.73
CA ASP A 101 -2.73 11.32 3.52
C ASP A 101 -3.42 9.96 3.38
N HIS A 102 -3.35 9.38 2.17
CA HIS A 102 -3.92 8.06 1.88
C HIS A 102 -3.04 7.27 0.92
N VAL A 103 -3.19 5.93 0.96
CA VAL A 103 -2.54 4.99 0.04
C VAL A 103 -3.58 4.04 -0.54
N VAL A 104 -3.58 3.85 -1.85
CA VAL A 104 -4.40 2.86 -2.56
C VAL A 104 -3.50 1.69 -2.98
N LEU A 105 -3.92 0.46 -2.65
CA LEU A 105 -3.22 -0.78 -2.97
C LEU A 105 -4.23 -1.75 -3.64
N HIS A 106 -4.49 -1.54 -4.92
CA HIS A 106 -5.39 -2.40 -5.68
C HIS A 106 -4.60 -3.43 -6.49
N LEU A 107 -4.84 -4.71 -6.19
CA LEU A 107 -4.29 -5.87 -6.90
C LEU A 107 -2.75 -5.94 -6.93
N ILE A 108 -2.10 -5.38 -5.91
CA ILE A 108 -0.64 -5.35 -5.80
C ILE A 108 -0.11 -6.33 -4.75
N LEU A 109 -0.82 -6.51 -3.63
CA LEU A 109 -0.33 -7.28 -2.50
C LEU A 109 -0.23 -8.79 -2.78
N ALA A 110 -1.09 -9.31 -3.67
CA ALA A 110 -1.03 -10.71 -4.11
C ALA A 110 0.02 -10.97 -5.19
N ILE A 111 0.73 -9.95 -5.68
CA ILE A 111 1.71 -10.09 -6.75
C ILE A 111 3.13 -9.76 -6.33
N VAL A 112 3.31 -8.93 -5.31
CA VAL A 112 4.66 -8.66 -4.78
C VAL A 112 5.25 -9.89 -4.11
N PRO A 113 6.57 -10.13 -4.21
CA PRO A 113 7.24 -11.24 -3.54
C PRO A 113 7.05 -11.24 -2.03
N ASP A 114 7.18 -10.09 -1.37
CA ASP A 114 6.98 -9.91 0.07
C ASP A 114 5.82 -8.93 0.33
N THR A 115 4.62 -9.50 0.54
CA THR A 115 3.40 -8.76 0.88
C THR A 115 3.56 -7.95 2.17
N ARG A 116 4.28 -8.51 3.17
CA ARG A 116 4.51 -7.84 4.46
C ARG A 116 5.42 -6.62 4.31
N ALA A 117 6.47 -6.72 3.49
CA ALA A 117 7.34 -5.59 3.20
C ALA A 117 6.56 -4.45 2.51
N ALA A 118 5.74 -4.78 1.50
CA ALA A 118 4.92 -3.79 0.80
C ALA A 118 3.90 -3.12 1.72
N LEU A 119 3.25 -3.88 2.61
CA LEU A 119 2.30 -3.33 3.57
C LEU A 119 3.00 -2.47 4.63
N ARG A 120 4.20 -2.85 5.09
CA ARG A 120 5.01 -2.07 6.02
C ARG A 120 5.44 -0.73 5.42
N GLU A 121 5.87 -0.73 4.16
CA GLU A 121 6.23 0.49 3.45
C GLU A 121 5.02 1.41 3.25
N ALA A 122 3.85 0.86 2.88
CA ALA A 122 2.62 1.63 2.79
C ALA A 122 2.23 2.25 4.15
N ALA A 123 2.38 1.50 5.25
CA ALA A 123 2.16 1.99 6.61
C ALA A 123 3.17 3.09 7.00
N ARG A 124 4.43 2.96 6.57
CA ARG A 124 5.47 3.95 6.85
C ARG A 124 5.16 5.30 6.19
N VAL A 125 4.81 5.27 4.91
CA VAL A 125 4.63 6.49 4.11
C VAL A 125 3.30 7.19 4.33
N VAL A 126 2.26 6.50 4.83
CA VAL A 126 0.99 7.14 5.20
C VAL A 126 1.11 7.88 6.52
N LYS A 127 0.44 9.03 6.64
CA LYS A 127 0.40 9.85 7.86
C LYS A 127 -0.40 9.15 8.96
N PRO A 128 -0.14 9.44 10.25
CA PRO A 128 -1.03 9.08 11.35
C PRO A 128 -2.46 9.59 11.08
N GLY A 129 -3.47 8.75 11.31
CA GLY A 129 -4.88 9.01 10.95
C GLY A 129 -5.19 8.83 9.46
N GLY A 130 -4.18 8.67 8.63
CA GLY A 130 -4.34 8.38 7.20
C GLY A 130 -4.80 6.94 6.96
N ARG A 131 -5.35 6.69 5.77
CA ARG A 131 -5.98 5.40 5.43
C ARG A 131 -5.31 4.72 4.26
N LEU A 132 -5.33 3.37 4.32
CA LEU A 132 -4.94 2.50 3.24
C LEU A 132 -6.20 1.82 2.69
N PHE A 133 -6.40 1.88 1.38
CA PHE A 133 -7.52 1.26 0.68
C PHE A 133 -7.01 0.07 -0.13
N LEU A 134 -7.37 -1.12 0.28
CA LEU A 134 -6.91 -2.37 -0.30
C LEU A 134 -8.05 -3.04 -1.07
N LEU A 135 -7.73 -3.57 -2.24
CA LEU A 135 -8.61 -4.44 -3.02
C LEU A 135 -7.75 -5.55 -3.62
N ASP A 136 -7.81 -6.76 -3.09
CA ASP A 136 -7.00 -7.86 -3.60
C ASP A 136 -7.61 -9.23 -3.25
N LYS A 137 -6.98 -10.27 -3.79
CA LYS A 137 -7.30 -11.67 -3.51
C LYS A 137 -6.65 -12.08 -2.19
N PHE A 138 -7.44 -12.23 -1.15
CA PHE A 138 -6.95 -12.68 0.15
C PHE A 138 -7.68 -13.93 0.61
N LEU A 139 -6.94 -14.86 1.20
CA LEU A 139 -7.50 -15.94 1.99
C LEU A 139 -7.89 -15.43 3.38
N ARG A 140 -8.93 -16.00 3.95
CA ARG A 140 -9.22 -15.83 5.37
C ARG A 140 -8.48 -16.89 6.19
N PRO A 141 -8.13 -16.61 7.45
CA PRO A 141 -7.57 -17.62 8.35
C PRO A 141 -8.49 -18.83 8.42
N GLY A 142 -7.93 -20.04 8.29
CA GLY A 142 -8.69 -21.28 8.34
C GLY A 142 -9.49 -21.66 7.10
N GLU A 143 -9.55 -20.81 6.05
CA GLU A 143 -10.16 -21.21 4.79
C GLU A 143 -9.37 -22.38 4.16
N PRO A 144 -10.06 -23.45 3.69
CA PRO A 144 -9.41 -24.56 3.03
C PRO A 144 -8.79 -24.10 1.71
N ALA A 145 -7.49 -23.85 1.73
CA ALA A 145 -6.75 -23.30 0.59
C ALA A 145 -6.36 -24.36 -0.45
N TRP A 146 -6.78 -25.64 -0.29
CA TRP A 146 -6.30 -26.72 -1.15
C TRP A 146 -6.64 -26.49 -2.63
N LEU A 147 -7.85 -26.01 -2.94
CA LEU A 147 -8.26 -25.69 -4.32
C LEU A 147 -7.45 -24.51 -4.88
N ARG A 148 -7.26 -23.44 -4.10
CA ARG A 148 -6.44 -22.29 -4.47
C ARG A 148 -4.98 -22.67 -4.63
N ARG A 149 -4.46 -23.56 -3.76
CA ARG A 149 -3.08 -24.09 -3.85
C ARG A 149 -2.90 -25.00 -5.06
N ALA A 150 -3.91 -25.76 -5.44
CA ALA A 150 -3.89 -26.58 -6.66
C ALA A 150 -3.82 -25.73 -7.93
N ILE A 151 -4.46 -24.56 -7.93
CA ILE A 151 -4.47 -23.60 -9.05
C ILE A 151 -3.17 -22.74 -9.06
N ASN A 152 -2.48 -22.62 -7.94
CA ASN A 152 -1.30 -21.77 -7.77
C ASN A 152 -0.17 -22.01 -8.80
N PRO A 153 0.18 -23.23 -9.22
CA PRO A 153 1.21 -23.43 -10.25
C PRO A 153 0.86 -22.75 -11.57
N LEU A 154 -0.43 -22.75 -11.96
CA LEU A 154 -0.92 -22.05 -13.14
C LEU A 154 -0.99 -20.53 -12.89
N ALA A 155 -1.47 -20.10 -11.73
CA ALA A 155 -1.54 -18.69 -11.32
C ALA A 155 -0.15 -18.05 -11.22
N ARG A 156 0.88 -18.79 -10.77
CA ARG A 156 2.28 -18.32 -10.75
C ARG A 156 2.85 -18.03 -12.14
N ARG A 157 2.39 -18.75 -13.19
CA ARG A 157 2.74 -18.42 -14.56
C ARG A 157 2.16 -17.07 -14.99
N LEU A 158 1.05 -16.66 -14.37
CA LEU A 158 0.42 -15.35 -14.52
C LEU A 158 0.95 -14.32 -13.50
N ALA A 159 2.08 -14.62 -12.83
CA ALA A 159 2.74 -13.78 -11.82
C ALA A 159 1.80 -13.31 -10.69
N THR A 160 0.84 -14.14 -10.27
CA THR A 160 -0.08 -13.81 -9.17
C THR A 160 -0.18 -14.96 -8.17
N ARG A 161 -0.31 -14.63 -6.88
CA ARG A 161 -0.54 -15.59 -5.80
C ARG A 161 -2.02 -15.57 -5.41
N THR A 162 -2.56 -16.73 -5.09
CA THR A 162 -3.96 -16.87 -4.64
C THR A 162 -4.05 -17.36 -3.19
N ASP A 163 -2.90 -17.51 -2.53
CA ASP A 163 -2.73 -18.09 -1.19
C ASP A 163 -2.26 -17.08 -0.13
N VAL A 164 -2.36 -15.78 -0.42
CA VAL A 164 -1.98 -14.74 0.54
C VAL A 164 -3.05 -14.63 1.61
N VAL A 165 -2.67 -14.90 2.88
CA VAL A 165 -3.49 -14.63 4.05
C VAL A 165 -3.19 -13.21 4.52
N PHE A 166 -4.20 -12.35 4.46
CA PHE A 166 -4.04 -10.92 4.78
C PHE A 166 -3.65 -10.71 6.24
N GLU A 167 -4.26 -11.46 7.14
CA GLU A 167 -4.04 -11.37 8.58
C GLU A 167 -2.59 -11.70 8.95
N ASP A 168 -1.97 -12.68 8.27
CA ASP A 168 -0.56 -13.01 8.45
C ASP A 168 0.37 -11.88 8.00
N ALA A 169 0.01 -11.21 6.92
CA ALA A 169 0.77 -10.05 6.43
C ALA A 169 0.63 -8.86 7.41
N LEU A 170 -0.58 -8.63 7.92
CA LEU A 170 -0.88 -7.53 8.84
C LEU A 170 -0.25 -7.75 10.23
N ALA A 171 -0.22 -8.99 10.75
CA ALA A 171 0.34 -9.30 12.06
C ALA A 171 1.80 -8.84 12.25
N GLY A 172 2.55 -8.71 11.16
CA GLY A 172 3.93 -8.19 11.18
C GLY A 172 4.05 -6.68 11.00
N VAL A 173 2.94 -5.93 10.93
CA VAL A 173 2.94 -4.48 10.69
C VAL A 173 2.27 -3.76 11.84
N ARG A 174 3.07 -3.01 12.61
CA ARG A 174 2.56 -2.24 13.74
C ARG A 174 1.90 -0.93 13.28
N GLY A 175 0.97 -0.42 14.09
CA GLY A 175 0.38 0.90 13.88
C GLY A 175 -0.69 0.95 12.78
N LEU A 176 -1.23 -0.20 12.36
CA LEU A 176 -2.39 -0.26 11.47
C LEU A 176 -3.58 -0.91 12.20
N ARG A 177 -4.76 -0.32 12.02
CA ARG A 177 -6.04 -0.83 12.52
C ARG A 177 -6.97 -1.11 11.34
N VAL A 178 -7.63 -2.25 11.33
CA VAL A 178 -8.69 -2.54 10.35
C VAL A 178 -9.93 -1.74 10.73
N LEU A 179 -10.40 -0.90 9.80
CA LEU A 179 -11.64 -0.16 9.94
C LEU A 179 -12.82 -0.90 9.31
N ASP A 180 -12.56 -1.57 8.18
CA ASP A 180 -13.59 -2.24 7.41
C ASP A 180 -12.97 -3.37 6.57
N ASP A 181 -13.72 -4.45 6.38
CA ASP A 181 -13.34 -5.61 5.58
C ASP A 181 -14.59 -6.24 4.97
N GLN A 182 -14.75 -6.08 3.67
CA GLN A 182 -15.93 -6.52 2.95
C GLN A 182 -15.57 -7.45 1.79
N PRO A 183 -16.43 -8.43 1.46
CA PRO A 183 -16.31 -9.16 0.22
C PRO A 183 -16.51 -8.20 -0.97
N ALA A 184 -15.60 -8.27 -1.94
CA ALA A 184 -15.63 -7.43 -3.13
C ALA A 184 -16.17 -8.15 -4.35
N LEU A 185 -15.77 -9.42 -4.56
CA LEU A 185 -16.15 -10.25 -5.72
C LEU A 185 -15.98 -11.73 -5.40
N ALA A 186 -16.66 -12.59 -6.18
CA ALA A 186 -16.51 -14.04 -6.19
C ALA A 186 -16.65 -14.69 -4.81
N GLY A 187 -17.74 -14.37 -4.07
CA GLY A 187 -18.02 -14.98 -2.77
C GLY A 187 -16.98 -14.66 -1.69
N GLY A 188 -16.23 -13.55 -1.83
CA GLY A 188 -15.20 -13.15 -0.88
C GLY A 188 -13.76 -13.52 -1.28
N TRP A 189 -13.54 -14.08 -2.46
CA TRP A 189 -12.19 -14.29 -3.01
C TRP A 189 -11.41 -12.98 -3.14
N PHE A 190 -12.12 -11.91 -3.52
CA PHE A 190 -11.58 -10.57 -3.45
C PHE A 190 -12.18 -9.87 -2.25
N ARG A 191 -11.33 -9.25 -1.46
CA ARG A 191 -11.69 -8.48 -0.27
C ARG A 191 -11.35 -7.01 -0.49
N MET A 192 -12.21 -6.16 0.01
CA MET A 192 -12.00 -4.72 0.05
C MET A 192 -11.81 -4.33 1.50
N ILE A 193 -10.59 -3.95 1.85
CA ILE A 193 -10.18 -3.71 3.23
C ILE A 193 -9.76 -2.25 3.37
N THR A 194 -10.21 -1.57 4.41
CA THR A 194 -9.74 -0.24 4.78
C THR A 194 -8.99 -0.32 6.10
N LEU A 195 -7.74 0.15 6.08
CA LEU A 195 -6.91 0.27 7.27
C LEU A 195 -6.70 1.75 7.60
N GLU A 196 -6.47 2.03 8.88
CA GLU A 196 -6.07 3.34 9.36
C GLU A 196 -4.76 3.24 10.12
N LYS A 197 -3.85 4.20 9.88
CA LYS A 197 -2.65 4.31 10.69
C LYS A 197 -2.98 4.96 12.03
N THR A 198 -2.74 4.22 13.11
CA THR A 198 -2.96 4.72 14.47
C THR A 198 -1.93 5.79 14.84
N ASN A 199 -2.33 6.77 15.63
CA ASN A 199 -1.38 7.71 16.21
C ASN A 199 -0.51 6.98 17.24
N SER A 200 0.80 7.12 17.13
CA SER A 200 1.77 6.51 18.06
C SER A 200 1.73 7.10 19.49
N GLN A 201 0.80 8.00 19.77
CA GLN A 201 0.66 8.68 21.07
C GLN A 201 -0.46 8.12 21.94
N GLY A 202 -0.76 6.83 21.89
CA GLY A 202 -1.94 6.32 22.63
C GLY A 202 -1.91 4.85 23.03
N LEU A 203 -0.74 4.25 23.29
CA LEU A 203 -0.71 3.07 24.17
C LEU A 203 -0.29 3.58 25.56
N PRO A 204 -1.15 3.48 26.58
CA PRO A 204 -0.69 3.60 27.95
C PRO A 204 0.36 2.52 28.19
N ASP A 205 1.54 2.93 28.62
CA ASP A 205 2.59 2.03 29.06
C ASP A 205 2.05 1.24 30.26
N VAL A 206 1.76 -0.04 30.04
CA VAL A 206 1.23 -0.95 31.07
C VAL A 206 2.32 -1.34 32.08
N SER A 207 3.47 -0.65 32.07
CA SER A 207 4.60 -0.89 32.99
C SER A 207 4.56 -0.07 34.29
N GLU A 208 3.58 0.84 34.49
CA GLU A 208 3.53 1.68 35.71
C GLU A 208 2.44 1.29 36.70
N SER A 209 2.22 0.04 37.00
CA SER A 209 1.36 -0.34 38.14
C SER A 209 2.04 -1.19 39.22
N SER A 210 3.37 -1.11 39.33
CA SER A 210 4.05 -1.82 40.41
C SER A 210 5.30 -1.09 40.90
N SER A 211 5.15 0.12 41.45
CA SER A 211 6.10 0.64 42.45
C SER A 211 5.69 2.03 42.97
N ARG A 212 4.64 2.10 43.75
CA ARG A 212 4.48 3.18 44.72
C ARG A 212 4.84 2.64 46.11
N ARG A 213 6.12 2.66 46.44
CA ARG A 213 6.59 2.86 47.82
C ARG A 213 8.04 3.38 47.78
N GLY A 214 8.22 4.57 48.32
CA GLY A 214 9.46 4.93 49.03
C GLY A 214 10.39 5.94 48.37
N GLN A 215 10.23 7.19 48.75
CA GLN A 215 11.24 8.16 49.19
C GLN A 215 12.15 8.90 48.22
N VAL A 216 11.99 10.24 48.31
CA VAL A 216 12.94 11.31 48.68
C VAL A 216 13.96 11.80 47.64
N SER A 217 13.66 13.01 47.21
CA SER A 217 14.53 14.16 46.90
C SER A 217 16.05 13.93 46.75
N GLN A 218 16.60 14.31 45.58
CA GLN A 218 17.78 15.18 45.50
C GLN A 218 18.01 15.75 44.09
N THR A 219 18.37 16.97 44.10
CA THR A 219 18.73 18.02 43.15
C THR A 219 19.64 17.63 41.99
N MET A 220 19.45 18.39 40.87
CA MET A 220 20.22 18.60 39.63
C MET A 220 21.75 18.78 39.81
N PRO A 221 22.60 18.81 38.75
CA PRO A 221 22.41 19.55 37.51
C PRO A 221 22.89 18.88 36.18
N ALA A 222 22.65 19.63 35.12
CA ALA A 222 22.92 19.44 33.71
C ALA A 222 24.38 19.08 33.32
N SER A 223 24.52 18.30 32.25
CA SER A 223 25.63 18.48 31.28
C SER A 223 25.28 17.98 29.89
N ASN A 224 25.57 18.84 28.93
CA ASN A 224 25.54 18.62 27.47
C ASN A 224 26.53 17.52 27.05
N ALA A 225 26.14 16.72 26.04
CA ALA A 225 27.08 16.25 25.01
C ALA A 225 26.36 15.63 23.81
N THR A 226 26.37 16.37 22.72
CA THR A 226 26.71 15.99 21.32
C THR A 226 26.19 14.65 20.77
N ALA A 227 25.19 14.76 19.96
CA ALA A 227 24.85 13.78 18.94
C ALA A 227 25.79 13.98 17.74
N SER A 228 26.58 12.95 17.42
CA SER A 228 27.37 12.90 16.21
C SER A 228 26.73 11.94 15.21
N ALA A 229 26.59 12.46 14.00
CA ALA A 229 26.09 11.89 12.78
C ALA A 229 26.65 10.50 12.42
N ILE A 230 25.77 9.60 11.94
CA ILE A 230 26.10 8.67 10.87
C ILE A 230 25.05 8.86 9.77
N SER A 231 25.40 9.73 8.84
CA SER A 231 24.75 9.91 7.55
C SER A 231 25.49 9.09 6.51
N SER A 232 24.72 8.66 5.49
CA SER A 232 25.20 8.27 4.17
C SER A 232 25.50 6.79 3.93
N LYS A 233 24.60 6.17 3.15
CA LYS A 233 24.85 5.75 1.78
C LYS A 233 23.65 4.97 1.26
N TYR A 234 23.02 5.48 0.26
CA TYR A 234 22.16 4.91 -0.80
C TYR A 234 20.99 5.83 -1.11
N HIS A 235 21.33 6.98 -1.72
CA HIS A 235 20.35 7.79 -2.45
C HIS A 235 20.18 7.20 -3.86
N HIS A 236 19.22 6.30 -4.05
CA HIS A 236 18.63 6.13 -5.37
C HIS A 236 17.63 7.29 -5.56
N LYS A 237 18.01 8.28 -6.37
CA LYS A 237 17.06 9.30 -6.85
C LYS A 237 15.91 8.61 -7.56
N PRO A 238 14.64 8.87 -7.19
CA PRO A 238 13.50 8.39 -7.96
C PRO A 238 13.57 8.99 -9.36
N LEU A 239 13.42 8.18 -10.40
CA LEU A 239 13.29 8.66 -11.75
C LEU A 239 11.91 9.29 -11.90
N MET A 240 11.86 10.64 -11.84
CA MET A 240 10.68 11.41 -12.25
C MET A 240 10.67 11.49 -13.77
N PHE A 241 9.56 11.08 -14.38
CA PHE A 241 9.38 11.23 -15.81
C PHE A 241 8.67 12.57 -16.09
N PRO A 242 9.19 13.40 -17.01
CA PRO A 242 8.45 14.57 -17.45
C PRO A 242 7.16 14.12 -18.15
N VAL A 243 6.06 14.73 -17.78
CA VAL A 243 4.77 14.58 -18.47
C VAL A 243 4.91 15.27 -19.81
N PRO A 244 4.61 14.64 -20.95
CA PRO A 244 4.47 15.37 -22.21
C PRO A 244 3.29 16.35 -22.07
N VAL A 245 3.54 17.62 -22.41
CA VAL A 245 2.55 18.69 -22.49
C VAL A 245 1.59 18.44 -23.66
#